data_d7bf0300f344de8fb01f4932c56f743e
#
_entry.id   d7bf0300f344de8fb01f4932c56f743e
#
_cell.length_a   1.000
_cell.length_b   1.000
_cell.length_c   1.000
_cell.angle_alpha   90.00
_cell.angle_beta   90.00
_cell.angle_gamma   90.00
#
_symmetry.space_group_name_H-M   'P 1'
#
loop_
_entity.id
_entity.type
_entity.pdbx_description
1 polymer ?
#
loop_
_entity_poly.entity_id
_entity_poly.type
_entity_poly.pdbx_seq_one_letter_code
_entity_poly.pdbx_strand_id
1 'polypeptide(L)'
;MKTDTIIKGFFAVGVLSVVLSGCSEDAMDRINKDHGHTQSVAGRFILTDVITSTAFSNAGGDLNTYLSSYIEYEVGVDNQLYYAETRESEPTSSSTFNNTWNNLYSTLKSARIIINQCSDGGIDYGNYTTKGMAEVLAAYNCALIADMFGDAPCSQAALVDENGSPVYLNPKMDKQEDIYKQAMQYLDDAIADLQQEDLIDPSSQDLLYQGDAEKWLKFAYALKARYTMHLLQRSTNKDADMEKVLEYVSKSFKNTEEQAAFSVYDVNNINPLYGFFKARAALGASESMRSKLAEYNDPRLSRAFITKLDKEKEGKAQAPGTPDTDVYAPSGTPEQGTSKYGTSLFMYSATAPTLLMSFHELKFLEAEALCRLGRDAKSALKEAVVAGLLNAENSFSISRKELGNTLLNPASAITEEEANSYFDNTVEATYTNEPLKTTMIQKYFALWGASGEATDCLLYTSDAADDRISV
;
A
#
# COMPACT_ATOMS: atom_id res chain seq x y z
N MET A 1 62.87 -59.90 16.72
CA MET A 1 61.56 -59.84 15.99
C MET A 1 60.34 -59.35 16.82
N LYS A 2 60.45 -59.10 18.12
CA LYS A 2 59.32 -58.61 18.96
C LYS A 2 59.34 -57.11 19.19
N THR A 3 60.49 -56.46 19.09
CA THR A 3 60.62 -54.97 19.36
C THR A 3 60.16 -54.11 18.19
N ASP A 4 60.38 -54.55 16.96
CA ASP A 4 60.00 -53.80 15.76
C ASP A 4 58.49 -53.75 15.52
N THR A 5 57.76 -54.74 16.00
CA THR A 5 56.31 -54.80 15.90
C THR A 5 55.64 -53.83 16.88
N ILE A 6 56.21 -53.64 18.06
CA ILE A 6 55.74 -52.73 19.10
C ILE A 6 55.95 -51.26 18.69
N ILE A 7 57.12 -50.95 18.11
CA ILE A 7 57.42 -49.59 17.65
C ILE A 7 56.54 -49.20 16.46
N LYS A 8 56.26 -50.09 15.52
CA LYS A 8 55.33 -49.85 14.42
C LYS A 8 53.88 -49.71 14.89
N GLY A 9 53.46 -50.41 15.92
CA GLY A 9 52.15 -50.27 16.56
C GLY A 9 51.95 -48.90 17.25
N PHE A 10 52.98 -48.42 17.96
CA PHE A 10 52.94 -47.08 18.57
C PHE A 10 52.96 -45.94 17.56
N PHE A 11 53.68 -46.08 16.44
CA PHE A 11 53.67 -45.10 15.37
C PHE A 11 52.32 -45.06 14.63
N ALA A 12 51.67 -46.19 14.38
CA ALA A 12 50.37 -46.27 13.75
C ALA A 12 49.27 -45.70 14.64
N VAL A 13 49.28 -45.88 15.95
CA VAL A 13 48.33 -45.31 16.90
C VAL A 13 48.56 -43.80 17.08
N GLY A 14 49.83 -43.33 17.07
CA GLY A 14 50.19 -41.92 17.13
C GLY A 14 49.76 -41.15 15.89
N VAL A 15 49.86 -41.71 14.70
CA VAL A 15 49.40 -41.11 13.43
C VAL A 15 47.87 -41.12 13.35
N LEU A 16 47.20 -42.16 13.85
CA LEU A 16 45.71 -42.22 13.86
C LEU A 16 45.09 -41.21 14.85
N SER A 17 45.76 -40.93 15.97
CA SER A 17 45.27 -39.90 16.93
C SER A 17 45.47 -38.49 16.45
N VAL A 18 46.44 -38.19 15.60
CA VAL A 18 46.67 -36.88 15.00
C VAL A 18 45.66 -36.62 13.85
N VAL A 19 45.20 -37.66 13.16
CA VAL A 19 44.18 -37.53 12.10
C VAL A 19 42.77 -37.34 12.65
N LEU A 20 42.50 -37.78 13.90
CA LEU A 20 41.20 -37.60 14.58
C LEU A 20 41.04 -36.27 15.30
N SER A 21 42.10 -35.45 15.42
CA SER A 21 42.04 -34.10 15.95
C SER A 21 41.83 -33.01 14.88
N GLY A 22 41.59 -33.42 13.63
CA GLY A 22 41.25 -32.50 12.55
C GLY A 22 39.78 -32.14 12.58
N CYS A 23 39.49 -30.87 12.78
CA CYS A 23 38.21 -30.17 12.81
C CYS A 23 37.46 -30.29 14.15
N SER A 24 37.86 -29.47 15.11
CA SER A 24 36.93 -29.09 16.17
C SER A 24 35.77 -28.30 15.56
N GLU A 25 34.54 -28.46 16.04
CA GLU A 25 33.39 -27.69 15.63
C GLU A 25 33.71 -26.17 15.69
N ASP A 26 34.49 -25.73 16.66
CA ASP A 26 34.98 -24.35 16.79
C ASP A 26 35.86 -23.87 15.61
N ALA A 27 36.60 -24.76 14.97
CA ALA A 27 37.43 -24.43 13.77
C ALA A 27 36.56 -24.33 12.52
N MET A 28 35.56 -25.20 12.39
CA MET A 28 34.55 -25.13 11.31
C MET A 28 33.66 -23.94 11.47
N ASP A 29 33.22 -23.61 12.67
CA ASP A 29 32.42 -22.42 12.97
C ASP A 29 33.17 -21.12 12.70
N ARG A 30 34.51 -21.09 12.95
CA ARG A 30 35.34 -19.92 12.56
C ARG A 30 35.50 -19.77 11.06
N ILE A 31 35.60 -20.89 10.33
CA ILE A 31 35.74 -20.89 8.86
C ILE A 31 34.40 -20.54 8.22
N ASN A 32 33.29 -20.99 8.81
CA ASN A 32 31.93 -20.70 8.33
C ASN A 32 31.44 -19.32 8.74
N LYS A 33 32.09 -18.64 9.68
CA LYS A 33 31.80 -17.22 9.94
C LYS A 33 32.31 -16.40 8.78
N ASP A 34 31.37 -15.92 7.96
CA ASP A 34 31.67 -14.99 6.89
C ASP A 34 32.10 -13.64 7.47
N HIS A 35 33.42 -13.44 7.56
CA HIS A 35 34.02 -12.21 8.06
C HIS A 35 33.86 -11.03 7.09
N GLY A 36 33.35 -11.27 5.90
CA GLY A 36 33.12 -10.26 4.87
C GLY A 36 31.72 -9.64 4.91
N HIS A 37 30.76 -10.27 5.62
CA HIS A 37 29.42 -9.75 5.78
C HIS A 37 29.17 -9.22 7.18
N THR A 38 28.59 -8.04 7.27
CA THR A 38 28.19 -7.44 8.53
C THR A 38 27.17 -8.34 9.22
N GLN A 39 27.47 -8.86 10.40
CA GLN A 39 26.59 -9.76 11.16
C GLN A 39 25.35 -9.04 11.70
N SER A 40 25.36 -7.70 11.74
CA SER A 40 24.25 -6.87 12.16
C SER A 40 24.30 -5.54 11.43
N VAL A 41 23.19 -5.13 10.85
CA VAL A 41 22.99 -3.81 10.25
C VAL A 41 22.11 -3.00 11.17
N ALA A 42 22.49 -1.76 11.49
CA ALA A 42 21.68 -0.90 12.34
C ALA A 42 20.27 -0.69 11.76
N GLY A 43 19.27 -0.72 12.64
CA GLY A 43 17.84 -0.69 12.27
C GLY A 43 17.46 0.44 11.32
N ARG A 44 18.07 1.62 11.48
CA ARG A 44 17.82 2.75 10.57
C ARG A 44 18.13 2.45 9.10
N PHE A 45 19.13 1.62 8.78
CA PHE A 45 19.44 1.26 7.39
C PHE A 45 18.45 0.23 6.81
N ILE A 46 17.88 -0.62 7.69
CA ILE A 46 16.80 -1.54 7.30
C ILE A 46 15.50 -0.76 7.07
N LEU A 47 15.30 0.37 7.76
CA LEU A 47 14.11 1.21 7.66
C LEU A 47 13.84 1.69 6.23
N THR A 48 14.87 2.07 5.48
CA THR A 48 14.75 2.45 4.07
C THR A 48 14.11 1.35 3.22
N ASP A 49 14.52 0.10 3.43
CA ASP A 49 13.92 -1.06 2.75
C ASP A 49 12.46 -1.27 3.17
N VAL A 50 12.14 -1.16 4.46
CA VAL A 50 10.77 -1.33 4.96
C VAL A 50 9.84 -0.26 4.40
N ILE A 51 10.25 1.02 4.37
CA ILE A 51 9.48 2.10 3.76
C ILE A 51 9.26 1.84 2.28
N THR A 52 10.34 1.54 1.55
CA THR A 52 10.29 1.30 0.10
C THR A 52 9.42 0.09 -0.22
N SER A 53 9.61 -1.03 0.46
CA SER A 53 8.83 -2.26 0.22
C SER A 53 7.36 -2.07 0.57
N THR A 54 7.03 -1.35 1.65
CA THR A 54 5.63 -1.04 1.99
C THR A 54 4.97 -0.21 0.89
N ALA A 55 5.64 0.85 0.41
CA ALA A 55 5.06 1.74 -0.58
C ALA A 55 5.07 1.15 -1.99
N PHE A 56 6.20 0.61 -2.42
CA PHE A 56 6.41 0.16 -3.80
C PHE A 56 5.78 -1.22 -4.05
N SER A 57 6.06 -2.20 -3.18
CA SER A 57 5.67 -3.59 -3.42
C SER A 57 4.29 -3.92 -2.85
N ASN A 58 3.98 -3.43 -1.64
CA ASN A 58 2.77 -3.85 -0.91
C ASN A 58 1.57 -2.95 -1.22
N ALA A 59 1.70 -1.63 -1.09
CA ALA A 59 0.60 -0.70 -1.36
C ALA A 59 0.46 -0.37 -2.86
N GLY A 60 1.56 -0.14 -3.57
CA GLY A 60 1.55 0.35 -4.96
C GLY A 60 1.73 -0.73 -6.03
N GLY A 61 2.10 -1.96 -5.64
CA GLY A 61 2.48 -3.03 -6.55
C GLY A 61 1.32 -3.84 -7.14
N ASP A 62 1.52 -5.16 -7.23
CA ASP A 62 0.56 -6.09 -7.85
C ASP A 62 -0.83 -5.97 -7.23
N LEU A 63 -0.93 -5.79 -5.91
CA LEU A 63 -2.20 -5.64 -5.20
C LEU A 63 -3.01 -4.47 -5.76
N ASN A 64 -2.43 -3.28 -5.84
CA ASN A 64 -3.09 -2.10 -6.38
C ASN A 64 -3.58 -2.32 -7.82
N THR A 65 -2.76 -3.00 -8.62
CA THR A 65 -3.05 -3.30 -10.03
C THR A 65 -4.27 -4.23 -10.18
N TYR A 66 -4.31 -5.34 -9.45
CA TYR A 66 -5.42 -6.29 -9.53
C TYR A 66 -6.71 -5.73 -8.93
N LEU A 67 -6.60 -5.08 -7.78
CA LEU A 67 -7.76 -4.49 -7.12
C LEU A 67 -8.38 -3.36 -7.93
N SER A 68 -7.62 -2.63 -8.76
CA SER A 68 -8.18 -1.61 -9.65
C SER A 68 -9.21 -2.16 -10.62
N SER A 69 -9.02 -3.41 -11.06
CA SER A 69 -9.98 -4.13 -11.90
C SER A 69 -11.18 -4.61 -11.09
N TYR A 70 -10.97 -5.19 -9.90
CA TYR A 70 -12.06 -5.74 -9.09
C TYR A 70 -13.06 -4.69 -8.59
N ILE A 71 -12.64 -3.46 -8.41
CA ILE A 71 -13.48 -2.33 -7.99
C ILE A 71 -13.86 -1.40 -9.13
N GLU A 72 -13.64 -1.83 -10.38
CA GLU A 72 -14.06 -1.16 -11.61
C GLU A 72 -13.42 0.22 -11.88
N TYR A 73 -12.29 0.53 -11.29
CA TYR A 73 -11.51 1.71 -11.67
C TYR A 73 -10.91 1.55 -13.06
N GLU A 74 -10.37 0.40 -13.34
CA GLU A 74 -9.86 -0.03 -14.63
C GLU A 74 -10.51 -1.37 -15.00
N VAL A 75 -10.28 -1.87 -16.21
CA VAL A 75 -10.76 -3.19 -16.65
C VAL A 75 -9.58 -4.03 -17.11
N GLY A 76 -9.50 -5.26 -16.65
CA GLY A 76 -8.49 -6.21 -17.11
C GLY A 76 -8.78 -6.64 -18.54
N VAL A 77 -7.91 -6.26 -19.50
CA VAL A 77 -8.16 -6.51 -20.94
C VAL A 77 -7.17 -7.46 -21.60
N ASP A 78 -6.16 -7.93 -20.89
CA ASP A 78 -5.21 -8.89 -21.43
C ASP A 78 -4.62 -9.82 -20.39
N ASN A 79 -4.29 -11.05 -20.83
CA ASN A 79 -3.59 -12.08 -20.06
C ASN A 79 -4.22 -12.32 -18.67
N GLN A 80 -3.44 -12.35 -17.59
CA GLN A 80 -3.88 -12.65 -16.23
C GLN A 80 -5.01 -11.72 -15.74
N LEU A 81 -4.92 -10.43 -16.05
CA LEU A 81 -5.95 -9.46 -15.68
C LEU A 81 -7.26 -9.70 -16.43
N TYR A 82 -7.21 -10.06 -17.72
CA TYR A 82 -8.39 -10.45 -18.48
C TYR A 82 -9.10 -11.67 -17.86
N TYR A 83 -8.35 -12.71 -17.51
CA TYR A 83 -8.95 -13.90 -16.89
C TYR A 83 -9.53 -13.63 -15.49
N ALA A 84 -8.88 -12.74 -14.72
CA ALA A 84 -9.42 -12.29 -13.44
C ALA A 84 -10.70 -11.47 -13.63
N GLU A 85 -10.75 -10.58 -14.62
CA GLU A 85 -11.91 -9.75 -14.95
C GLU A 85 -13.11 -10.59 -15.40
N THR A 86 -12.90 -11.52 -16.31
CA THR A 86 -13.97 -12.35 -16.88
C THR A 86 -14.37 -13.54 -16.01
N ARG A 87 -13.63 -13.77 -14.91
CA ARG A 87 -13.85 -14.95 -14.04
C ARG A 87 -13.69 -16.28 -14.75
N GLU A 88 -13.02 -16.33 -15.90
CA GLU A 88 -12.80 -17.56 -16.65
C GLU A 88 -11.77 -18.48 -15.99
N SER A 89 -10.86 -17.90 -15.24
CA SER A 89 -9.83 -18.65 -14.52
C SER A 89 -9.57 -17.97 -13.19
N GLU A 90 -9.92 -18.63 -12.10
CA GLU A 90 -9.55 -18.15 -10.76
C GLU A 90 -8.03 -18.10 -10.61
N PRO A 91 -7.48 -16.99 -10.11
CA PRO A 91 -6.04 -16.89 -9.88
C PRO A 91 -5.61 -17.97 -8.90
N THR A 92 -4.68 -18.80 -9.31
CA THR A 92 -4.06 -19.76 -8.38
C THR A 92 -3.05 -19.04 -7.49
N SER A 93 -2.74 -19.63 -6.35
CA SER A 93 -1.75 -19.08 -5.39
C SER A 93 -0.40 -18.71 -6.02
N SER A 94 -0.03 -19.35 -7.12
CA SER A 94 1.25 -19.12 -7.81
C SER A 94 1.21 -18.05 -8.89
N SER A 95 0.06 -17.42 -9.17
CA SER A 95 -0.07 -16.55 -10.36
C SER A 95 -0.36 -15.08 -10.06
N THR A 96 -1.08 -14.76 -8.99
CA THR A 96 -1.62 -13.41 -8.77
C THR A 96 -1.17 -12.78 -7.47
N PHE A 97 -1.43 -13.44 -6.34
CA PHE A 97 -1.20 -12.87 -5.02
C PHE A 97 0.06 -13.39 -4.32
N ASN A 98 0.82 -14.27 -4.97
CA ASN A 98 2.03 -14.86 -4.41
C ASN A 98 3.12 -13.80 -4.10
N ASN A 99 3.32 -12.85 -5.01
CA ASN A 99 4.29 -11.77 -4.78
C ASN A 99 3.86 -10.89 -3.61
N THR A 100 2.59 -10.51 -3.54
CA THR A 100 2.05 -9.70 -2.44
C THR A 100 2.21 -10.43 -1.11
N TRP A 101 1.83 -11.70 -1.03
CA TRP A 101 2.02 -12.53 0.16
C TRP A 101 3.48 -12.55 0.63
N ASN A 102 4.40 -12.87 -0.27
CA ASN A 102 5.83 -12.95 0.06
C ASN A 102 6.39 -11.59 0.49
N ASN A 103 6.03 -10.53 -0.22
CA ASN A 103 6.51 -9.18 0.08
C ASN A 103 6.02 -8.68 1.44
N LEU A 104 4.74 -8.90 1.78
CA LEU A 104 4.17 -8.52 3.08
C LEU A 104 4.92 -9.16 4.23
N TYR A 105 5.19 -10.47 4.17
CA TYR A 105 5.92 -11.16 5.24
C TYR A 105 7.41 -10.81 5.26
N SER A 106 8.04 -10.56 4.12
CA SER A 106 9.42 -10.06 4.07
C SER A 106 9.53 -8.68 4.72
N THR A 107 8.62 -7.78 4.38
CA THR A 107 8.57 -6.42 4.95
C THR A 107 8.29 -6.45 6.44
N LEU A 108 7.32 -7.25 6.89
CA LEU A 108 6.99 -7.44 8.31
C LEU A 108 8.18 -8.01 9.08
N LYS A 109 8.94 -8.95 8.50
CA LYS A 109 10.18 -9.47 9.10
C LYS A 109 11.19 -8.36 9.32
N SER A 110 11.46 -7.55 8.29
CA SER A 110 12.42 -6.44 8.37
C SER A 110 11.98 -5.40 9.43
N ALA A 111 10.70 -5.05 9.48
CA ALA A 111 10.17 -4.14 10.51
C ALA A 111 10.34 -4.71 11.93
N ARG A 112 10.05 -6.01 12.14
CA ARG A 112 10.22 -6.68 13.44
C ARG A 112 11.68 -6.78 13.88
N ILE A 113 12.62 -6.93 12.95
CA ILE A 113 14.05 -6.87 13.27
C ILE A 113 14.40 -5.49 13.83
N ILE A 114 13.96 -4.40 13.20
CA ILE A 114 14.19 -3.03 13.70
C ILE A 114 13.61 -2.86 15.09
N ILE A 115 12.35 -3.23 15.28
CA ILE A 115 11.65 -3.13 16.58
C ILE A 115 12.43 -3.87 17.67
N ASN A 116 12.88 -5.10 17.39
CA ASN A 116 13.66 -5.89 18.33
C ASN A 116 15.03 -5.25 18.65
N GLN A 117 15.74 -4.75 17.62
CA GLN A 117 17.04 -4.08 17.79
C GLN A 117 16.93 -2.79 18.62
N CYS A 118 15.85 -2.04 18.48
CA CYS A 118 15.63 -0.79 19.19
C CYS A 118 14.94 -1.00 20.57
N SER A 119 14.49 -2.21 20.89
CA SER A 119 13.89 -2.55 22.18
C SER A 119 14.95 -2.80 23.26
N ASP A 120 14.50 -2.90 24.53
CA ASP A 120 15.37 -3.13 25.68
C ASP A 120 16.28 -4.35 25.48
N GLY A 121 17.58 -4.19 25.68
CA GLY A 121 18.59 -5.20 25.42
C GLY A 121 19.03 -5.33 23.96
N GLY A 122 18.41 -4.63 23.02
CA GLY A 122 18.81 -4.59 21.62
C GLY A 122 20.00 -3.68 21.35
N ILE A 123 20.67 -3.89 20.21
CA ILE A 123 21.91 -3.18 19.83
C ILE A 123 21.70 -1.70 19.50
N ASP A 124 20.48 -1.34 19.11
CA ASP A 124 20.07 0.02 18.76
C ASP A 124 19.10 0.62 19.80
N TYR A 125 19.10 0.07 21.04
CA TYR A 125 18.25 0.57 22.13
C TYR A 125 18.40 2.07 22.33
N GLY A 126 17.27 2.76 22.51
CA GLY A 126 17.21 4.21 22.67
C GLY A 126 16.99 4.99 21.37
N ASN A 127 16.87 4.31 20.21
CA ASN A 127 16.46 4.92 18.95
C ASN A 127 14.93 4.78 18.79
N TYR A 128 14.20 5.54 19.58
CA TYR A 128 12.74 5.43 19.70
C TYR A 128 12.00 5.89 18.44
N THR A 129 12.50 6.94 17.75
CA THR A 129 11.91 7.38 16.48
C THR A 129 12.02 6.30 15.41
N THR A 130 13.20 5.68 15.26
CA THR A 130 13.42 4.55 14.34
C THR A 130 12.50 3.37 14.68
N LYS A 131 12.33 3.06 15.97
CA LYS A 131 11.42 2.02 16.45
C LYS A 131 9.98 2.33 16.11
N GLY A 132 9.50 3.52 16.45
CA GLY A 132 8.13 3.95 16.19
C GLY A 132 7.78 3.96 14.70
N MET A 133 8.70 4.38 13.84
CA MET A 133 8.54 4.26 12.38
C MET A 133 8.34 2.80 11.94
N ALA A 134 9.17 1.89 12.45
CA ALA A 134 9.05 0.46 12.13
C ALA A 134 7.74 -0.14 12.67
N GLU A 135 7.27 0.29 13.82
CA GLU A 135 5.98 -0.12 14.39
C GLU A 135 4.79 0.37 13.56
N VAL A 136 4.80 1.62 13.09
CA VAL A 136 3.77 2.12 12.14
C VAL A 136 3.74 1.26 10.87
N LEU A 137 4.90 0.92 10.31
CA LEU A 137 4.97 0.11 9.09
C LEU A 137 4.62 -1.36 9.35
N ALA A 138 4.95 -1.91 10.52
CA ALA A 138 4.51 -3.24 10.94
C ALA A 138 2.98 -3.29 11.07
N ALA A 139 2.37 -2.28 11.67
CA ALA A 139 0.91 -2.16 11.76
C ALA A 139 0.26 -2.10 10.37
N TYR A 140 0.81 -1.28 9.46
CA TYR A 140 0.32 -1.16 8.09
C TYR A 140 0.34 -2.52 7.36
N ASN A 141 1.46 -3.23 7.42
CA ASN A 141 1.60 -4.52 6.75
C ASN A 141 0.75 -5.63 7.42
N CYS A 142 0.59 -5.63 8.75
CA CYS A 142 -0.32 -6.54 9.43
C CYS A 142 -1.78 -6.30 9.02
N ALA A 143 -2.20 -5.05 8.93
CA ALA A 143 -3.56 -4.72 8.49
C ALA A 143 -3.80 -5.17 7.04
N LEU A 144 -2.87 -4.93 6.12
CA LEU A 144 -2.97 -5.44 4.74
C LEU A 144 -3.05 -6.98 4.69
N ILE A 145 -2.33 -7.70 5.56
CA ILE A 145 -2.46 -9.17 5.65
C ILE A 145 -3.88 -9.53 6.07
N ALA A 146 -4.43 -8.85 7.08
CA ALA A 146 -5.78 -9.12 7.57
C ALA A 146 -6.86 -8.79 6.54
N ASP A 147 -6.73 -7.66 5.83
CA ASP A 147 -7.70 -7.20 4.85
C ASP A 147 -7.74 -8.11 3.62
N MET A 148 -6.58 -8.49 3.10
CA MET A 148 -6.48 -9.23 1.86
C MET A 148 -6.64 -10.75 2.03
N PHE A 149 -6.25 -11.30 3.17
CA PHE A 149 -6.19 -12.75 3.37
C PHE A 149 -7.06 -13.25 4.53
N GLY A 150 -7.62 -12.37 5.34
CA GLY A 150 -8.44 -12.75 6.48
C GLY A 150 -7.62 -13.40 7.60
N ASP A 151 -7.99 -14.63 8.01
CA ASP A 151 -7.19 -15.43 8.95
C ASP A 151 -5.84 -15.78 8.32
N ALA A 152 -4.72 -15.41 8.94
CA ALA A 152 -3.38 -15.62 8.42
C ALA A 152 -2.33 -15.76 9.55
N PRO A 153 -1.16 -16.36 9.31
CA PRO A 153 -0.08 -16.35 10.29
C PRO A 153 0.40 -14.91 10.52
N CYS A 154 0.35 -14.41 11.74
CA CYS A 154 0.87 -13.10 12.07
C CYS A 154 1.67 -13.09 13.37
N SER A 155 1.09 -13.48 14.50
CA SER A 155 1.74 -13.37 15.82
C SER A 155 3.08 -14.12 15.93
N GLN A 156 3.22 -15.25 15.24
CA GLN A 156 4.42 -16.07 15.20
C GLN A 156 5.20 -15.99 13.88
N ALA A 157 4.59 -15.46 12.84
CA ALA A 157 5.24 -15.32 11.54
C ALA A 157 6.29 -14.21 11.56
N ALA A 158 7.26 -14.29 10.65
CA ALA A 158 8.26 -13.24 10.42
C ALA A 158 9.07 -12.83 11.69
N LEU A 159 9.18 -13.73 12.67
CA LEU A 159 10.05 -13.59 13.84
C LEU A 159 11.35 -14.34 13.59
N VAL A 160 12.48 -13.70 13.89
CA VAL A 160 13.80 -14.29 13.77
C VAL A 160 14.55 -14.24 15.10
N ASP A 161 15.43 -15.22 15.32
CA ASP A 161 16.36 -15.24 16.43
C ASP A 161 17.57 -14.31 16.18
N GLU A 162 18.52 -14.30 17.11
CA GLU A 162 19.76 -13.49 17.03
C GLU A 162 20.65 -13.85 15.82
N ASN A 163 20.47 -15.03 15.23
CA ASN A 163 21.20 -15.50 14.05
C ASN A 163 20.43 -15.25 12.75
N GLY A 164 19.24 -14.62 12.81
CA GLY A 164 18.39 -14.37 11.68
C GLY A 164 17.56 -15.58 11.22
N SER A 165 17.60 -16.70 11.97
CA SER A 165 16.80 -17.89 11.67
C SER A 165 15.35 -17.73 12.14
N PRO A 166 14.38 -18.32 11.43
CA PRO A 166 12.98 -18.25 11.86
C PRO A 166 12.78 -18.89 13.24
N VAL A 167 12.15 -18.17 14.17
CA VAL A 167 11.79 -18.70 15.51
C VAL A 167 10.74 -19.81 15.37
N TYR A 168 9.81 -19.65 14.44
CA TYR A 168 8.76 -20.64 14.17
C TYR A 168 8.81 -21.07 12.71
N LEU A 169 9.08 -22.35 12.44
CA LEU A 169 9.06 -22.91 11.09
C LEU A 169 7.63 -23.12 10.58
N ASN A 170 6.69 -23.35 11.47
CA ASN A 170 5.27 -23.53 11.18
C ASN A 170 4.46 -22.60 12.08
N PRO A 171 4.40 -21.29 11.76
CA PRO A 171 3.64 -20.34 12.56
C PRO A 171 2.15 -20.68 12.53
N LYS A 172 1.48 -20.46 13.67
CA LYS A 172 0.03 -20.69 13.77
C LYS A 172 -0.75 -19.70 12.90
N MET A 173 -1.94 -20.13 12.47
CA MET A 173 -2.94 -19.24 11.91
C MET A 173 -3.55 -18.40 13.04
N ASP A 174 -3.52 -17.09 12.88
CA ASP A 174 -4.21 -16.14 13.75
C ASP A 174 -5.54 -15.74 13.09
N LYS A 175 -6.52 -15.40 13.92
CA LYS A 175 -7.78 -14.85 13.45
C LYS A 175 -7.57 -13.42 12.92
N GLN A 176 -8.29 -13.02 11.89
CA GLN A 176 -8.28 -11.67 11.36
C GLN A 176 -8.41 -10.60 12.47
N GLU A 177 -9.33 -10.84 13.41
CA GLU A 177 -9.53 -9.97 14.57
C GLU A 177 -8.26 -9.82 15.43
N ASP A 178 -7.50 -10.90 15.63
CA ASP A 178 -6.29 -10.88 16.46
C ASP A 178 -5.13 -10.20 15.71
N ILE A 179 -5.09 -10.31 14.39
CA ILE A 179 -4.13 -9.58 13.56
C ILE A 179 -4.39 -8.07 13.63
N TYR A 180 -5.66 -7.64 13.58
CA TYR A 180 -6.03 -6.25 13.78
C TYR A 180 -5.70 -5.73 15.18
N LYS A 181 -5.93 -6.54 16.23
CA LYS A 181 -5.50 -6.18 17.60
C LYS A 181 -4.00 -5.96 17.66
N GLN A 182 -3.21 -6.80 16.98
CA GLN A 182 -1.76 -6.62 16.90
C GLN A 182 -1.36 -5.36 16.13
N ALA A 183 -2.02 -5.06 15.02
CA ALA A 183 -1.78 -3.83 14.26
C ALA A 183 -2.09 -2.59 15.12
N MET A 184 -3.22 -2.58 15.83
CA MET A 184 -3.57 -1.48 16.73
C MET A 184 -2.59 -1.33 17.90
N GLN A 185 -2.05 -2.46 18.44
CA GLN A 185 -1.04 -2.42 19.48
C GLN A 185 0.27 -1.81 18.95
N TYR A 186 0.73 -2.18 17.77
CA TYR A 186 1.90 -1.53 17.15
C TYR A 186 1.70 -0.03 16.99
N LEU A 187 0.50 0.44 16.64
CA LEU A 187 0.24 1.88 16.56
C LEU A 187 0.24 2.56 17.93
N ASP A 188 -0.23 1.88 18.99
CA ASP A 188 -0.17 2.42 20.36
C ASP A 188 1.28 2.50 20.85
N ASP A 189 2.10 1.49 20.57
CA ASP A 189 3.52 1.46 20.89
C ASP A 189 4.27 2.57 20.11
N ALA A 190 4.00 2.69 18.80
CA ALA A 190 4.57 3.73 17.95
C ALA A 190 4.25 5.15 18.46
N ILE A 191 3.00 5.40 18.88
CA ILE A 191 2.59 6.69 19.45
C ILE A 191 3.37 7.01 20.73
N ALA A 192 3.69 6.01 21.55
CA ALA A 192 4.48 6.21 22.75
C ALA A 192 5.96 6.48 22.43
N ASP A 193 6.51 5.73 21.48
CA ASP A 193 7.93 5.81 21.12
C ASP A 193 8.23 7.09 20.32
N LEU A 194 7.40 7.48 19.37
CA LEU A 194 7.58 8.71 18.57
C LEU A 194 7.53 10.01 19.38
N GLN A 195 7.10 9.97 20.64
CA GLN A 195 7.12 11.12 21.56
C GLN A 195 8.40 11.20 22.41
N GLN A 196 9.35 10.27 22.22
CA GLN A 196 10.60 10.23 22.96
C GLN A 196 11.75 10.79 22.12
N GLU A 197 12.81 11.23 22.80
CA GLU A 197 14.04 11.66 22.15
C GLU A 197 14.79 10.46 21.58
N ASP A 198 15.40 10.64 20.42
CA ASP A 198 16.17 9.61 19.73
C ASP A 198 17.68 9.82 19.96
N LEU A 199 18.46 8.73 19.98
CA LEU A 199 19.92 8.79 20.11
C LEU A 199 20.60 9.11 18.78
N ILE A 200 20.03 8.65 17.66
CA ILE A 200 20.61 8.80 16.34
C ILE A 200 19.50 9.26 15.36
N ASP A 201 19.74 10.38 14.72
CA ASP A 201 18.85 10.95 13.71
C ASP A 201 18.70 9.98 12.51
N PRO A 202 17.49 9.47 12.21
CA PRO A 202 17.20 8.59 11.08
C PRO A 202 16.89 9.34 9.76
N SER A 203 17.00 10.66 9.71
CA SER A 203 16.50 11.52 8.63
C SER A 203 16.98 11.10 7.24
N SER A 204 18.22 10.67 7.10
CA SER A 204 18.80 10.27 5.81
C SER A 204 18.31 8.91 5.30
N GLN A 205 17.69 8.09 6.13
CA GLN A 205 17.14 6.79 5.81
C GLN A 205 15.61 6.80 5.68
N ASP A 206 14.96 7.83 6.22
CA ASP A 206 13.51 8.00 6.12
C ASP A 206 13.13 8.70 4.83
N LEU A 207 12.67 7.93 3.85
CA LEU A 207 12.23 8.39 2.54
C LEU A 207 10.80 8.98 2.54
N LEU A 208 10.12 8.94 3.68
CA LEU A 208 8.74 9.42 3.79
C LEU A 208 8.68 10.85 4.36
N TYR A 209 9.32 11.07 5.51
CA TYR A 209 9.24 12.32 6.25
C TYR A 209 10.59 12.86 6.73
N GLN A 210 11.70 12.26 6.28
CA GLN A 210 13.06 12.72 6.61
C GLN A 210 13.33 12.84 8.13
N GLY A 211 12.83 11.86 8.89
CA GLY A 211 13.03 11.78 10.33
C GLY A 211 12.04 12.60 11.17
N ASP A 212 11.06 13.25 10.57
CA ASP A 212 10.04 14.04 11.28
C ASP A 212 9.10 13.14 12.09
N ALA A 213 9.43 12.96 13.38
CA ALA A 213 8.64 12.11 14.30
C ALA A 213 7.20 12.64 14.48
N GLU A 214 6.95 13.95 14.38
CA GLU A 214 5.60 14.51 14.49
C GLU A 214 4.72 14.07 13.31
N LYS A 215 5.26 14.05 12.09
CA LYS A 215 4.53 13.56 10.92
C LYS A 215 4.26 12.06 11.00
N TRP A 216 5.23 11.27 11.50
CA TRP A 216 5.00 9.85 11.77
C TRP A 216 3.94 9.60 12.85
N LEU A 217 3.93 10.42 13.90
CA LEU A 217 2.89 10.37 14.93
C LEU A 217 1.50 10.66 14.35
N LYS A 218 1.39 11.68 13.48
CA LYS A 218 0.15 12.00 12.75
C LYS A 218 -0.27 10.86 11.83
N PHE A 219 0.68 10.19 11.18
CA PHE A 219 0.41 9.01 10.35
C PHE A 219 -0.11 7.83 11.19
N ALA A 220 0.46 7.58 12.36
CA ALA A 220 -0.03 6.55 13.27
C ALA A 220 -1.49 6.81 13.68
N TYR A 221 -1.85 8.05 14.02
CA TYR A 221 -3.24 8.42 14.31
C TYR A 221 -4.16 8.28 13.10
N ALA A 222 -3.70 8.61 11.89
CA ALA A 222 -4.45 8.42 10.66
C ALA A 222 -4.79 6.94 10.43
N LEU A 223 -3.82 6.05 10.62
CA LEU A 223 -4.03 4.59 10.53
C LEU A 223 -4.97 4.08 11.62
N LYS A 224 -4.91 4.62 12.84
CA LYS A 224 -5.91 4.27 13.88
C LYS A 224 -7.32 4.66 13.46
N ALA A 225 -7.51 5.81 12.82
CA ALA A 225 -8.81 6.20 12.28
C ALA A 225 -9.27 5.22 11.19
N ARG A 226 -8.42 4.89 10.22
CA ARG A 226 -8.68 3.95 9.14
C ARG A 226 -9.09 2.58 9.68
N TYR A 227 -8.28 1.98 10.52
CA TYR A 227 -8.53 0.62 11.02
C TYR A 227 -9.72 0.54 11.99
N THR A 228 -10.03 1.61 12.71
CA THR A 228 -11.28 1.68 13.47
C THR A 228 -12.49 1.66 12.52
N MET A 229 -12.40 2.37 11.38
CA MET A 229 -13.46 2.37 10.38
C MET A 229 -13.60 1.01 9.68
N HIS A 230 -12.49 0.33 9.33
CA HIS A 230 -12.52 -1.02 8.74
C HIS A 230 -13.24 -2.03 9.62
N LEU A 231 -13.15 -1.88 10.95
CA LEU A 231 -13.80 -2.78 11.90
C LEU A 231 -15.26 -2.42 12.22
N LEU A 232 -15.83 -1.40 11.58
CA LEU A 232 -17.16 -0.87 11.90
C LEU A 232 -18.27 -1.94 11.90
N GLN A 233 -18.26 -2.87 10.95
CA GLN A 233 -19.26 -3.93 10.88
C GLN A 233 -19.13 -4.99 12.00
N ARG A 234 -17.99 -5.04 12.66
CA ARG A 234 -17.72 -5.89 13.83
C ARG A 234 -17.89 -5.15 15.15
N SER A 235 -18.16 -3.85 15.11
CA SER A 235 -18.32 -2.99 16.29
C SER A 235 -19.55 -3.38 17.09
N THR A 236 -19.40 -3.45 18.41
CA THR A 236 -20.51 -3.59 19.37
C THR A 236 -21.11 -2.23 19.76
N ASN A 237 -20.43 -1.12 19.47
CA ASN A 237 -20.89 0.24 19.73
C ASN A 237 -20.35 1.17 18.63
N LYS A 238 -21.06 1.21 17.49
CA LYS A 238 -20.66 1.97 16.31
C LYS A 238 -20.48 3.46 16.60
N ASP A 239 -21.36 4.07 17.41
CA ASP A 239 -21.26 5.50 17.73
C ASP A 239 -19.97 5.81 18.53
N ALA A 240 -19.62 4.98 19.51
CA ALA A 240 -18.38 5.16 20.26
C ALA A 240 -17.13 5.00 19.37
N ASP A 241 -17.16 4.11 18.39
CA ASP A 241 -16.06 3.95 17.45
C ASP A 241 -15.98 5.13 16.45
N MET A 242 -17.11 5.70 16.03
CA MET A 242 -17.10 6.93 15.22
C MET A 242 -16.54 8.13 16.02
N GLU A 243 -16.85 8.25 17.30
CA GLU A 243 -16.22 9.29 18.15
C GLU A 243 -14.69 9.09 18.25
N LYS A 244 -14.21 7.84 18.34
CA LYS A 244 -12.76 7.56 18.31
C LYS A 244 -12.15 7.95 16.96
N VAL A 245 -12.83 7.64 15.84
CA VAL A 245 -12.36 8.06 14.51
C VAL A 245 -12.17 9.56 14.48
N LEU A 246 -13.16 10.36 14.96
CA LEU A 246 -13.06 11.82 15.03
C LEU A 246 -11.92 12.28 15.95
N GLU A 247 -11.72 11.62 17.08
CA GLU A 247 -10.60 11.89 17.98
C GLU A 247 -9.26 11.68 17.28
N TYR A 248 -9.06 10.54 16.59
CA TYR A 248 -7.83 10.22 15.87
C TYR A 248 -7.59 11.18 14.71
N VAL A 249 -8.62 11.51 13.93
CA VAL A 249 -8.54 12.52 12.87
C VAL A 249 -8.06 13.86 13.42
N SER A 250 -8.54 14.27 14.59
CA SER A 250 -8.15 15.55 15.23
C SER A 250 -6.66 15.62 15.55
N LYS A 251 -6.00 14.48 15.77
CA LYS A 251 -4.57 14.33 16.09
C LYS A 251 -3.70 14.02 14.87
N SER A 252 -4.28 13.88 13.69
CA SER A 252 -3.63 13.48 12.45
C SER A 252 -3.35 14.68 11.53
N PHE A 253 -3.19 14.43 10.23
CA PHE A 253 -2.83 15.40 9.18
C PHE A 253 -3.75 16.64 9.18
N LYS A 254 -3.14 17.80 8.95
CA LYS A 254 -3.87 19.08 8.82
C LYS A 254 -3.92 19.57 7.36
N ASN A 255 -3.08 19.04 6.50
CA ASN A 255 -2.99 19.39 5.10
C ASN A 255 -2.31 18.27 4.29
N THR A 256 -2.24 18.44 2.98
CA THR A 256 -1.61 17.49 2.06
C THR A 256 -0.10 17.34 2.21
N GLU A 257 0.60 18.30 2.84
CA GLU A 257 2.06 18.23 3.05
C GLU A 257 2.43 17.29 4.20
N GLU A 258 1.45 16.94 5.04
CA GLU A 258 1.64 16.02 6.17
C GLU A 258 1.24 14.57 5.83
N GLN A 259 0.57 14.34 4.69
CA GLN A 259 0.11 13.01 4.31
C GLN A 259 1.25 12.00 4.10
N ALA A 260 0.97 10.72 4.30
CA ALA A 260 1.94 9.66 4.07
C ALA A 260 2.03 9.30 2.58
N ALA A 261 2.91 10.01 1.87
CA ALA A 261 3.10 9.91 0.43
C ALA A 261 4.55 9.56 0.10
N PHE A 262 4.78 8.36 -0.43
CA PHE A 262 6.09 7.97 -0.96
C PHE A 262 6.27 8.56 -2.35
N SER A 263 7.19 9.54 -2.48
CA SER A 263 7.34 10.37 -3.68
C SER A 263 8.73 10.35 -4.30
N VAL A 264 9.61 9.41 -3.89
CA VAL A 264 11.00 9.33 -4.39
C VAL A 264 11.12 8.57 -5.71
N TYR A 265 10.11 8.66 -6.56
CA TYR A 265 10.14 8.11 -7.91
C TYR A 265 10.88 9.03 -8.89
N ASP A 266 11.61 8.42 -9.82
CA ASP A 266 12.33 9.11 -10.89
C ASP A 266 12.26 8.30 -12.21
N VAL A 267 13.03 8.70 -13.21
CA VAL A 267 13.05 8.05 -14.54
C VAL A 267 13.57 6.60 -14.49
N ASN A 268 14.32 6.21 -13.45
CA ASN A 268 14.87 4.86 -13.26
C ASN A 268 14.03 4.05 -12.29
N ASN A 269 13.44 4.71 -11.29
CA ASN A 269 12.63 4.12 -10.25
C ASN A 269 11.20 4.67 -10.38
N ILE A 270 10.47 4.14 -11.34
CA ILE A 270 9.13 4.61 -11.70
C ILE A 270 8.05 4.04 -10.76
N ASN A 271 6.93 4.74 -10.67
CA ASN A 271 5.76 4.27 -9.95
C ASN A 271 5.36 2.86 -10.44
N PRO A 272 5.09 1.90 -9.53
CA PRO A 272 4.85 0.49 -9.90
C PRO A 272 3.62 0.30 -10.80
N LEU A 273 2.55 1.07 -10.65
CA LEU A 273 1.37 0.99 -11.52
C LEU A 273 1.73 1.38 -12.97
N TYR A 274 2.47 2.48 -13.14
CA TYR A 274 2.99 2.85 -14.46
C TYR A 274 3.97 1.81 -15.00
N GLY A 275 4.87 1.29 -14.15
CA GLY A 275 5.83 0.25 -14.53
C GLY A 275 5.14 -1.02 -15.06
N PHE A 276 4.11 -1.47 -14.37
CA PHE A 276 3.28 -2.59 -14.80
C PHE A 276 2.58 -2.29 -16.13
N PHE A 277 1.92 -1.15 -16.25
CA PHE A 277 1.20 -0.77 -17.46
C PHE A 277 2.15 -0.62 -18.66
N LYS A 278 3.30 0.02 -18.48
CA LYS A 278 4.35 0.17 -19.52
C LYS A 278 4.85 -1.20 -20.03
N ALA A 279 4.94 -2.19 -19.16
CA ALA A 279 5.41 -3.53 -19.52
C ALA A 279 4.33 -4.37 -20.21
N ARG A 280 3.06 -4.20 -19.87
CA ARG A 280 1.98 -5.15 -20.24
C ARG A 280 0.77 -4.52 -20.91
N ALA A 281 0.46 -3.25 -20.66
CA ALA A 281 -0.71 -2.53 -21.19
C ALA A 281 -2.04 -3.30 -20.98
N ALA A 282 -2.16 -4.06 -19.90
CA ALA A 282 -3.25 -5.01 -19.68
C ALA A 282 -4.47 -4.42 -18.94
N LEU A 283 -4.49 -3.10 -18.72
CA LEU A 283 -5.59 -2.36 -18.10
C LEU A 283 -6.21 -1.37 -19.10
N GLY A 284 -7.50 -1.48 -19.31
CA GLY A 284 -8.29 -0.61 -20.16
C GLY A 284 -9.12 0.37 -19.35
N ALA A 285 -9.52 1.48 -19.98
CA ALA A 285 -10.41 2.46 -19.39
C ALA A 285 -11.77 1.86 -19.08
N SER A 286 -12.25 1.97 -17.84
CA SER A 286 -13.50 1.40 -17.39
C SER A 286 -14.71 2.18 -17.87
N GLU A 287 -15.68 1.49 -18.53
CA GLU A 287 -16.99 2.05 -18.89
C GLU A 287 -17.82 2.35 -17.64
N SER A 288 -17.74 1.50 -16.62
CA SER A 288 -18.41 1.69 -15.34
C SER A 288 -17.93 2.97 -14.65
N MET A 289 -16.61 3.16 -14.52
CA MET A 289 -16.05 4.38 -13.91
C MET A 289 -16.43 5.63 -14.72
N ARG A 290 -16.32 5.57 -16.04
CA ARG A 290 -16.76 6.67 -16.91
C ARG A 290 -18.23 7.03 -16.70
N SER A 291 -19.10 6.04 -16.60
CA SER A 291 -20.55 6.25 -16.45
C SER A 291 -20.88 6.85 -15.08
N LYS A 292 -20.23 6.38 -14.02
CA LYS A 292 -20.36 6.94 -12.67
C LYS A 292 -19.88 8.41 -12.62
N LEU A 293 -18.73 8.72 -13.21
CA LEU A 293 -18.25 10.12 -13.30
C LEU A 293 -19.21 11.02 -14.09
N ALA A 294 -19.83 10.48 -15.15
CA ALA A 294 -20.82 11.23 -15.95
C ALA A 294 -22.10 11.50 -15.17
N GLU A 295 -22.60 10.54 -14.41
CA GLU A 295 -23.80 10.66 -13.57
C GLU A 295 -23.66 11.80 -12.54
N TYR A 296 -22.45 11.92 -11.96
CA TYR A 296 -22.17 12.95 -10.95
C TYR A 296 -21.56 14.23 -11.51
N ASN A 297 -21.48 14.39 -12.85
CA ASN A 297 -20.85 15.54 -13.51
C ASN A 297 -19.43 15.84 -13.00
N ASP A 298 -18.67 14.79 -12.70
CA ASP A 298 -17.35 14.89 -12.07
C ASP A 298 -16.31 15.48 -13.04
N PRO A 299 -15.49 16.45 -12.62
CA PRO A 299 -14.49 17.08 -13.49
C PRO A 299 -13.43 16.11 -14.06
N ARG A 300 -13.20 14.98 -13.40
CA ARG A 300 -12.27 13.93 -13.87
C ARG A 300 -12.74 13.29 -15.18
N LEU A 301 -14.05 13.26 -15.44
CA LEU A 301 -14.60 12.66 -16.65
C LEU A 301 -13.93 13.14 -17.93
N SER A 302 -13.74 14.46 -18.07
CA SER A 302 -13.16 15.07 -19.26
C SER A 302 -11.63 15.06 -19.30
N ARG A 303 -10.98 14.52 -18.27
CA ARG A 303 -9.52 14.60 -18.09
C ARG A 303 -8.83 13.28 -17.87
N ALA A 304 -9.51 12.30 -17.25
CA ALA A 304 -8.90 11.09 -16.78
C ALA A 304 -8.61 10.05 -17.86
N PHE A 305 -9.32 10.08 -18.98
CA PHE A 305 -9.21 9.03 -20.00
C PHE A 305 -8.52 9.51 -21.25
N ILE A 306 -7.85 8.61 -21.94
CA ILE A 306 -7.28 8.85 -23.26
C ILE A 306 -7.61 7.67 -24.18
N THR A 307 -7.67 7.93 -25.49
CA THR A 307 -7.73 6.88 -26.48
C THR A 307 -6.43 6.09 -26.46
N LYS A 308 -6.47 4.88 -27.00
CA LYS A 308 -5.30 4.09 -27.25
C LYS A 308 -4.24 4.88 -28.05
N LEU A 309 -2.97 4.63 -27.75
CA LEU A 309 -1.85 5.07 -28.59
C LEU A 309 -1.91 4.34 -29.92
N ASP A 310 -2.42 5.01 -30.95
CA ASP A 310 -2.64 4.44 -32.26
C ASP A 310 -1.32 4.43 -33.06
N LYS A 311 -0.83 3.25 -33.38
CA LYS A 311 0.38 3.09 -34.22
C LYS A 311 0.21 3.68 -35.63
N GLU A 312 -1.01 3.67 -36.18
CA GLU A 312 -1.32 4.25 -37.49
C GLU A 312 -1.35 5.80 -37.46
N LYS A 313 -1.56 6.37 -36.27
CA LYS A 313 -1.49 7.81 -36.00
C LYS A 313 -0.16 8.24 -35.37
N GLU A 314 0.93 7.60 -35.75
CA GLU A 314 2.28 7.90 -35.23
C GLU A 314 2.42 7.73 -33.69
N GLY A 315 1.64 6.82 -33.10
CA GLY A 315 1.66 6.58 -31.66
C GLY A 315 1.01 7.70 -30.85
N LYS A 316 0.09 8.48 -31.43
CA LYS A 316 -0.62 9.56 -30.74
C LYS A 316 -1.91 9.08 -30.09
N ALA A 317 -2.25 9.64 -28.95
CA ALA A 317 -3.51 9.45 -28.24
C ALA A 317 -4.30 10.75 -28.18
N GLN A 318 -5.62 10.67 -28.05
CA GLN A 318 -6.48 11.84 -27.85
C GLN A 318 -7.04 11.85 -26.43
N ALA A 319 -7.12 13.05 -25.85
CA ALA A 319 -7.86 13.25 -24.60
C ALA A 319 -9.37 13.05 -24.83
N PRO A 320 -10.15 12.75 -23.79
CA PRO A 320 -11.60 12.57 -23.87
C PRO A 320 -12.27 13.86 -24.35
N GLY A 321 -13.35 13.70 -25.07
CA GLY A 321 -14.11 14.80 -25.66
C GLY A 321 -14.41 14.59 -27.15
N THR A 322 -13.69 13.67 -27.82
CA THR A 322 -14.15 13.07 -29.06
C THR A 322 -14.92 11.81 -28.71
N PRO A 323 -16.19 11.69 -29.12
CA PRO A 323 -17.00 10.52 -28.84
C PRO A 323 -16.51 9.34 -29.69
N ASP A 324 -15.46 8.69 -29.24
CA ASP A 324 -15.06 7.38 -29.74
C ASP A 324 -15.61 6.37 -28.73
N THR A 325 -16.69 5.69 -29.09
CA THR A 325 -17.38 4.72 -28.23
C THR A 325 -16.53 3.51 -27.90
N ASP A 326 -15.42 3.31 -28.63
CA ASP A 326 -14.53 2.16 -28.50
C ASP A 326 -13.39 2.39 -27.48
N VAL A 327 -13.42 3.51 -26.76
CA VAL A 327 -12.38 3.83 -25.75
C VAL A 327 -12.53 3.00 -24.49
N TYR A 328 -13.74 2.67 -24.10
CA TYR A 328 -14.05 2.09 -22.79
C TYR A 328 -14.32 0.59 -22.86
N ALA A 329 -13.77 -0.14 -21.89
CA ALA A 329 -13.97 -1.57 -21.74
C ALA A 329 -15.13 -1.85 -20.79
N PRO A 330 -16.07 -2.74 -21.14
CA PRO A 330 -17.14 -3.16 -20.25
C PRO A 330 -16.59 -4.05 -19.13
N SER A 331 -16.95 -3.77 -17.88
CA SER A 331 -16.56 -4.57 -16.72
C SER A 331 -17.11 -6.00 -16.82
N GLY A 332 -16.29 -7.00 -16.50
CA GLY A 332 -16.64 -8.42 -16.51
C GLY A 332 -16.74 -9.07 -17.89
N THR A 333 -16.85 -8.30 -18.96
CA THR A 333 -17.08 -8.82 -20.33
C THR A 333 -16.28 -8.09 -21.42
N PRO A 334 -15.03 -7.66 -21.17
CA PRO A 334 -14.25 -7.01 -22.21
C PRO A 334 -13.89 -8.00 -23.32
N GLU A 335 -13.60 -7.50 -24.51
CA GLU A 335 -12.88 -8.27 -25.49
C GLU A 335 -11.39 -8.30 -25.16
N GLN A 336 -10.76 -9.47 -25.24
CA GLN A 336 -9.34 -9.59 -24.96
C GLN A 336 -8.48 -8.83 -25.99
N GLY A 337 -7.56 -8.02 -25.52
CA GLY A 337 -6.54 -7.36 -26.35
C GLY A 337 -6.15 -5.98 -25.87
N THR A 338 -4.86 -5.73 -25.73
CA THR A 338 -4.26 -4.47 -25.30
C THR A 338 -4.49 -3.31 -26.27
N SER A 339 -5.02 -3.61 -27.45
CA SER A 339 -5.14 -2.65 -28.56
C SER A 339 -6.54 -2.13 -28.83
N LYS A 340 -7.54 -2.61 -28.08
CA LYS A 340 -8.94 -2.28 -28.35
C LYS A 340 -9.42 -1.02 -27.63
N TYR A 341 -9.00 -0.86 -26.39
CA TYR A 341 -9.54 0.14 -25.47
C TYR A 341 -8.55 1.27 -25.20
N GLY A 342 -9.06 2.41 -24.81
CA GLY A 342 -8.28 3.46 -24.20
C GLY A 342 -7.80 3.10 -22.80
N THR A 343 -7.21 4.04 -22.10
CA THR A 343 -6.75 3.85 -20.73
C THR A 343 -6.94 5.13 -19.92
N SER A 344 -6.75 5.05 -18.61
CA SER A 344 -6.73 6.25 -17.77
C SER A 344 -5.35 6.90 -17.73
N LEU A 345 -5.32 8.19 -17.41
CA LEU A 345 -4.06 8.92 -17.19
C LEU A 345 -3.31 8.43 -15.94
N PHE A 346 -3.98 7.76 -14.99
CA PHE A 346 -3.27 7.13 -13.88
C PHE A 346 -2.23 6.11 -14.34
N MET A 347 -2.47 5.47 -15.48
CA MET A 347 -1.54 4.49 -16.08
C MET A 347 -0.26 5.12 -16.66
N TYR A 348 -0.19 6.43 -16.80
CA TYR A 348 0.98 7.16 -17.30
C TYR A 348 1.64 8.05 -16.25
N SER A 349 1.21 7.96 -14.99
CA SER A 349 1.71 8.78 -13.88
C SER A 349 3.03 8.25 -13.31
N ALA A 350 4.10 8.30 -14.12
CA ALA A 350 5.40 7.67 -13.89
C ALA A 350 6.05 8.02 -12.54
N THR A 351 5.87 9.25 -12.07
CA THR A 351 6.46 9.75 -10.82
C THR A 351 5.41 10.21 -9.81
N ALA A 352 4.14 9.83 -9.99
CA ALA A 352 3.10 10.12 -9.01
C ALA A 352 3.38 9.37 -7.70
N PRO A 353 3.17 9.99 -6.54
CA PRO A 353 3.43 9.36 -5.26
C PRO A 353 2.51 8.16 -5.02
N THR A 354 3.03 7.13 -4.34
CA THR A 354 2.18 6.10 -3.73
C THR A 354 1.70 6.62 -2.39
N LEU A 355 0.39 6.74 -2.24
CA LEU A 355 -0.24 7.23 -1.01
C LEU A 355 -0.46 6.06 -0.05
N LEU A 356 0.29 6.03 1.06
CA LEU A 356 0.06 5.08 2.14
C LEU A 356 -1.16 5.50 2.97
N MET A 357 -1.31 6.81 3.19
CA MET A 357 -2.46 7.43 3.80
C MET A 357 -2.55 8.87 3.33
N SER A 358 -3.60 9.22 2.61
CA SER A 358 -3.75 10.56 2.06
C SER A 358 -4.54 11.49 2.98
N PHE A 359 -4.37 12.80 2.80
CA PHE A 359 -5.15 13.80 3.49
C PHE A 359 -6.64 13.74 3.08
N HIS A 360 -6.92 13.56 1.80
CA HIS A 360 -8.31 13.44 1.35
C HIS A 360 -9.00 12.20 1.92
N GLU A 361 -8.32 11.07 2.01
CA GLU A 361 -8.87 9.88 2.68
C GLU A 361 -9.21 10.17 4.14
N LEU A 362 -8.27 10.78 4.89
CA LEU A 362 -8.50 11.16 6.28
C LEU A 362 -9.76 12.05 6.44
N LYS A 363 -9.93 13.01 5.53
CA LYS A 363 -11.11 13.91 5.53
C LYS A 363 -12.39 13.19 5.14
N PHE A 364 -12.31 12.16 4.28
CA PHE A 364 -13.45 11.27 4.02
C PHE A 364 -13.81 10.41 5.24
N LEU A 365 -12.84 9.93 6.02
CA LEU A 365 -13.10 9.22 7.28
C LEU A 365 -13.80 10.15 8.29
N GLU A 366 -13.38 11.41 8.39
CA GLU A 366 -14.05 12.43 9.20
C GLU A 366 -15.50 12.64 8.75
N ALA A 367 -15.71 12.87 7.46
CA ALA A 367 -17.04 13.10 6.90
C ALA A 367 -17.96 11.88 7.10
N GLU A 368 -17.46 10.69 6.87
CA GLU A 368 -18.19 9.44 7.07
C GLU A 368 -18.59 9.27 8.55
N ALA A 369 -17.65 9.45 9.48
CA ALA A 369 -17.94 9.35 10.92
C ALA A 369 -18.99 10.37 11.37
N LEU A 370 -18.91 11.61 10.91
CA LEU A 370 -19.92 12.65 11.19
C LEU A 370 -21.29 12.27 10.63
N CYS A 371 -21.36 11.80 9.37
CA CYS A 371 -22.62 11.35 8.77
C CYS A 371 -23.25 10.20 9.56
N ARG A 372 -22.44 9.20 9.98
CA ARG A 372 -22.93 8.05 10.76
C ARG A 372 -23.43 8.44 12.15
N LEU A 373 -22.88 9.50 12.74
CA LEU A 373 -23.35 10.09 13.99
C LEU A 373 -24.55 11.06 13.80
N GLY A 374 -25.04 11.23 12.57
CA GLY A 374 -26.12 12.18 12.28
C GLY A 374 -25.72 13.66 12.44
N ARG A 375 -24.42 13.97 12.34
CA ARG A 375 -23.87 15.32 12.43
C ARG A 375 -23.61 15.90 11.05
N ASP A 376 -23.51 17.23 10.95
CA ASP A 376 -23.14 17.88 9.70
C ASP A 376 -21.69 17.62 9.34
N ALA A 377 -21.49 17.04 8.17
CA ALA A 377 -20.18 16.67 7.61
C ALA A 377 -19.77 17.53 6.40
N LYS A 378 -20.58 18.53 6.04
CA LYS A 378 -20.40 19.32 4.81
C LYS A 378 -18.98 19.88 4.65
N SER A 379 -18.42 20.46 5.71
CA SER A 379 -17.07 21.06 5.64
C SER A 379 -16.00 20.00 5.42
N ALA A 380 -16.03 18.89 6.17
CA ALA A 380 -15.09 17.80 6.03
C ALA A 380 -15.19 17.15 4.63
N LEU A 381 -16.42 16.95 4.13
CA LEU A 381 -16.65 16.41 2.79
C LEU A 381 -16.13 17.36 1.70
N LYS A 382 -16.32 18.67 1.85
CA LYS A 382 -15.78 19.65 0.88
C LYS A 382 -14.27 19.60 0.82
N GLU A 383 -13.60 19.62 1.96
CA GLU A 383 -12.14 19.48 2.02
C GLU A 383 -11.66 18.17 1.39
N ALA A 384 -12.34 17.05 1.66
CA ALA A 384 -12.03 15.76 1.10
C ALA A 384 -12.16 15.73 -0.44
N VAL A 385 -13.26 16.23 -0.98
CA VAL A 385 -13.53 16.27 -2.43
C VAL A 385 -12.54 17.16 -3.14
N VAL A 386 -12.27 18.35 -2.63
CA VAL A 386 -11.31 19.29 -3.23
C VAL A 386 -9.91 18.69 -3.22
N ALA A 387 -9.45 18.17 -2.09
CA ALA A 387 -8.14 17.55 -1.98
C ALA A 387 -8.00 16.30 -2.88
N GLY A 388 -9.06 15.48 -3.01
CA GLY A 388 -9.09 14.32 -3.90
C GLY A 388 -9.01 14.68 -5.38
N LEU A 389 -9.69 15.74 -5.80
CA LEU A 389 -9.61 16.26 -7.18
C LEU A 389 -8.21 16.80 -7.51
N LEU A 390 -7.61 17.55 -6.59
CA LEU A 390 -6.26 18.09 -6.78
C LEU A 390 -5.20 16.98 -6.76
N ASN A 391 -5.39 15.92 -5.97
CA ASN A 391 -4.53 14.75 -6.02
C ASN A 391 -4.62 14.02 -7.37
N ALA A 392 -5.82 13.83 -7.91
CA ALA A 392 -6.01 13.26 -9.25
C ALA A 392 -5.34 14.14 -10.32
N GLU A 393 -5.50 15.46 -10.22
CA GLU A 393 -4.86 16.40 -11.14
C GLU A 393 -3.33 16.33 -11.09
N ASN A 394 -2.73 16.13 -9.90
CA ASN A 394 -1.30 15.91 -9.79
C ASN A 394 -0.85 14.70 -10.64
N SER A 395 -1.56 13.58 -10.54
CA SER A 395 -1.29 12.39 -11.37
C SER A 395 -1.51 12.66 -12.86
N PHE A 396 -2.56 13.36 -13.24
CA PHE A 396 -2.85 13.72 -14.63
C PHE A 396 -1.80 14.69 -15.21
N SER A 397 -1.33 15.64 -14.43
CA SER A 397 -0.27 16.57 -14.81
C SER A 397 1.04 15.84 -15.12
N ILE A 398 1.43 14.89 -14.25
CA ILE A 398 2.60 14.03 -14.49
C ILE A 398 2.42 13.24 -15.78
N SER A 399 1.25 12.65 -15.99
CA SER A 399 0.94 11.84 -17.18
C SER A 399 0.94 12.66 -18.45
N ARG A 400 0.39 13.87 -18.44
CA ARG A 400 0.45 14.79 -19.59
C ARG A 400 1.89 15.15 -19.92
N LYS A 401 2.74 15.33 -18.91
CA LYS A 401 4.18 15.59 -19.10
C LYS A 401 4.89 14.37 -19.69
N GLU A 402 4.60 13.17 -19.20
CA GLU A 402 5.18 11.91 -19.69
C GLU A 402 4.78 11.65 -21.15
N LEU A 403 3.51 11.83 -21.49
CA LEU A 403 2.99 11.66 -22.85
C LEU A 403 3.47 12.76 -23.81
N GLY A 404 3.66 13.97 -23.31
CA GLY A 404 4.15 15.12 -24.11
C GLY A 404 3.39 15.29 -25.43
N ASN A 405 4.12 15.38 -26.54
CA ASN A 405 3.55 15.57 -27.88
C ASN A 405 2.77 14.35 -28.41
N THR A 406 2.78 13.22 -27.71
CA THR A 406 1.97 12.05 -28.10
C THR A 406 0.50 12.24 -27.71
N LEU A 407 0.21 13.08 -26.73
CA LEU A 407 -1.14 13.43 -26.31
C LEU A 407 -1.66 14.62 -27.11
N LEU A 408 -2.65 14.38 -27.96
CA LEU A 408 -3.31 15.42 -28.76
C LEU A 408 -4.41 16.09 -27.93
N ASN A 409 -4.47 17.43 -27.99
CA ASN A 409 -5.51 18.23 -27.34
C ASN A 409 -5.69 17.88 -25.85
N PRO A 410 -4.64 17.98 -25.02
CA PRO A 410 -4.77 17.70 -23.61
C PRO A 410 -5.82 18.62 -22.96
N ALA A 411 -6.65 18.06 -22.11
CA ALA A 411 -7.60 18.86 -21.34
C ALA A 411 -6.86 19.80 -20.37
N SER A 412 -7.51 20.93 -20.02
CA SER A 412 -7.01 21.86 -19.01
C SER A 412 -6.91 21.18 -17.64
N ALA A 413 -6.01 21.68 -16.80
CA ALA A 413 -5.88 21.21 -15.42
C ALA A 413 -7.18 21.45 -14.61
N ILE A 414 -7.45 20.58 -13.65
CA ILE A 414 -8.46 20.83 -12.62
C ILE A 414 -7.87 21.83 -11.62
N THR A 415 -8.44 23.03 -11.56
CA THR A 415 -8.00 24.06 -10.62
C THR A 415 -8.72 23.91 -9.29
N GLU A 416 -8.16 24.51 -8.22
CA GLU A 416 -8.80 24.55 -6.92
C GLU A 416 -10.16 25.28 -6.98
N GLU A 417 -10.27 26.34 -7.81
CA GLU A 417 -11.51 27.05 -8.03
C GLU A 417 -12.57 26.13 -8.68
N GLU A 418 -12.19 25.35 -9.67
CA GLU A 418 -13.08 24.38 -10.32
C GLU A 418 -13.49 23.27 -9.35
N ALA A 419 -12.57 22.77 -8.53
CA ALA A 419 -12.86 21.75 -7.52
C ALA A 419 -13.86 22.27 -6.46
N ASN A 420 -13.68 23.49 -5.98
CA ASN A 420 -14.63 24.15 -5.07
C ASN A 420 -15.98 24.35 -5.75
N SER A 421 -16.00 24.84 -6.98
CA SER A 421 -17.23 25.05 -7.75
C SER A 421 -18.00 23.75 -8.01
N TYR A 422 -17.28 22.64 -8.28
CA TYR A 422 -17.89 21.32 -8.40
C TYR A 422 -18.59 20.90 -7.11
N PHE A 423 -17.93 21.08 -5.96
CA PHE A 423 -18.57 20.80 -4.68
C PHE A 423 -19.83 21.63 -4.48
N ASP A 424 -19.72 22.97 -4.59
CA ASP A 424 -20.80 23.90 -4.28
C ASP A 424 -22.01 23.77 -5.22
N ASN A 425 -21.78 23.43 -6.50
CA ASN A 425 -22.85 23.35 -7.50
C ASN A 425 -23.40 21.95 -7.75
N THR A 426 -22.68 20.91 -7.37
CA THR A 426 -23.06 19.51 -7.70
C THR A 426 -23.13 18.64 -6.45
N VAL A 427 -22.03 18.53 -5.68
CA VAL A 427 -21.95 17.60 -4.57
C VAL A 427 -22.83 18.02 -3.40
N GLU A 428 -22.90 19.31 -3.08
CA GLU A 428 -23.70 19.82 -1.97
C GLU A 428 -25.19 19.50 -2.11
N ALA A 429 -25.72 19.57 -3.33
CA ALA A 429 -27.12 19.25 -3.58
C ALA A 429 -27.46 17.77 -3.31
N THR A 430 -26.58 16.85 -3.71
CA THR A 430 -26.73 15.42 -3.44
C THR A 430 -26.47 15.11 -1.96
N TYR A 431 -25.48 15.73 -1.35
CA TYR A 431 -25.18 15.61 0.07
C TYR A 431 -26.38 16.01 0.94
N THR A 432 -27.06 17.10 0.63
CA THR A 432 -28.22 17.55 1.38
C THR A 432 -29.34 16.51 1.46
N ASN A 433 -29.51 15.72 0.39
CA ASN A 433 -30.54 14.68 0.32
C ASN A 433 -30.09 13.33 0.90
N GLU A 434 -28.84 12.93 0.61
CA GLU A 434 -28.28 11.61 0.96
C GLU A 434 -26.84 11.78 1.47
N PRO A 435 -26.62 12.28 2.71
CA PRO A 435 -25.29 12.66 3.20
C PRO A 435 -24.27 11.52 3.15
N LEU A 436 -24.60 10.37 3.74
CA LEU A 436 -23.68 9.24 3.81
C LEU A 436 -23.41 8.66 2.43
N LYS A 437 -24.43 8.44 1.61
CA LYS A 437 -24.27 7.91 0.25
C LYS A 437 -23.41 8.81 -0.61
N THR A 438 -23.63 10.12 -0.58
CA THR A 438 -22.81 11.09 -1.30
C THR A 438 -21.36 11.05 -0.84
N THR A 439 -21.13 10.98 0.48
CA THR A 439 -19.78 10.84 1.04
C THR A 439 -19.08 9.59 0.53
N MET A 440 -19.74 8.43 0.52
CA MET A 440 -19.15 7.17 0.06
C MET A 440 -18.85 7.18 -1.44
N ILE A 441 -19.75 7.74 -2.26
CA ILE A 441 -19.51 7.87 -3.72
C ILE A 441 -18.32 8.78 -4.00
N GLN A 442 -18.24 9.94 -3.34
CA GLN A 442 -17.12 10.86 -3.53
C GLN A 442 -15.81 10.28 -2.99
N LYS A 443 -15.85 9.50 -1.90
CA LYS A 443 -14.69 8.73 -1.38
C LYS A 443 -14.21 7.71 -2.40
N TYR A 444 -15.12 6.93 -3.01
CA TYR A 444 -14.80 5.99 -4.07
C TYR A 444 -14.09 6.70 -5.24
N PHE A 445 -14.60 7.82 -5.72
CA PHE A 445 -13.94 8.56 -6.80
C PHE A 445 -12.57 9.10 -6.41
N ALA A 446 -12.40 9.56 -5.17
CA ALA A 446 -11.15 10.16 -4.71
C ALA A 446 -10.03 9.13 -4.49
N LEU A 447 -10.37 7.88 -4.20
CA LEU A 447 -9.42 6.79 -4.00
C LEU A 447 -8.97 6.13 -5.31
N TRP A 448 -9.37 6.63 -6.47
CA TRP A 448 -8.87 6.15 -7.76
C TRP A 448 -7.35 6.31 -7.84
N GLY A 449 -6.65 5.20 -8.05
CA GLY A 449 -5.18 5.10 -7.97
C GLY A 449 -4.65 4.51 -6.64
N ALA A 450 -5.51 4.41 -5.60
CA ALA A 450 -5.23 3.76 -4.31
C ALA A 450 -6.20 2.57 -4.10
N SER A 451 -6.17 1.61 -5.01
CA SER A 451 -7.19 0.57 -5.16
C SER A 451 -7.27 -0.39 -3.95
N GLY A 452 -6.17 -0.59 -3.22
CA GLY A 452 -6.17 -1.36 -1.98
C GLY A 452 -7.13 -0.78 -0.95
N GLU A 453 -6.94 0.48 -0.57
CA GLU A 453 -7.81 1.16 0.39
C GLU A 453 -9.25 1.32 -0.11
N ALA A 454 -9.42 1.57 -1.41
CA ALA A 454 -10.77 1.65 -1.98
C ALA A 454 -11.51 0.32 -1.89
N THR A 455 -10.82 -0.81 -2.05
CA THR A 455 -11.40 -2.16 -1.89
C THR A 455 -11.80 -2.41 -0.43
N ASP A 456 -10.91 -2.09 0.51
CA ASP A 456 -11.17 -2.25 1.94
C ASP A 456 -12.35 -1.38 2.38
N CYS A 457 -12.39 -0.14 1.90
CA CYS A 457 -13.52 0.76 2.14
C CYS A 457 -14.86 0.15 1.69
N LEU A 458 -14.92 -0.44 0.50
CA LEU A 458 -16.14 -1.10 0.01
C LEU A 458 -16.50 -2.34 0.83
N LEU A 459 -15.51 -3.16 1.22
CA LEU A 459 -15.75 -4.41 1.94
C LEU A 459 -16.18 -4.20 3.39
N TYR A 460 -15.56 -3.24 4.09
CA TYR A 460 -15.71 -3.12 5.53
C TYR A 460 -16.59 -1.95 5.99
N THR A 461 -16.80 -0.95 5.16
CA THR A 461 -17.58 0.24 5.55
C THR A 461 -18.94 0.33 4.88
N SER A 462 -19.15 -0.30 3.73
CA SER A 462 -20.46 -0.36 3.08
C SER A 462 -21.28 -1.52 3.63
N ASP A 463 -22.59 -1.32 3.78
CA ASP A 463 -23.59 -2.40 4.01
C ASP A 463 -23.78 -3.27 2.74
N ALA A 464 -22.74 -3.41 1.93
CA ALA A 464 -22.78 -4.12 0.65
C ALA A 464 -23.22 -5.59 0.75
N ALA A 465 -23.30 -6.14 1.98
CA ALA A 465 -23.91 -7.45 2.21
C ALA A 465 -25.44 -7.42 2.22
N ASP A 466 -26.07 -6.29 2.56
CA ASP A 466 -27.53 -6.17 2.67
C ASP A 466 -28.16 -5.29 1.57
N ASP A 467 -27.49 -4.25 1.13
CA ASP A 467 -27.87 -3.51 -0.06
C ASP A 467 -27.09 -4.11 -1.25
N ARG A 468 -27.81 -4.80 -2.10
CA ARG A 468 -27.35 -5.09 -3.47
C ARG A 468 -27.17 -3.74 -4.17
N ILE A 469 -26.07 -3.06 -3.87
CA ILE A 469 -25.53 -2.08 -4.79
C ILE A 469 -25.06 -2.94 -5.95
N SER A 470 -25.96 -3.13 -6.91
CA SER A 470 -25.60 -3.57 -8.23
C SER A 470 -24.64 -2.51 -8.74
N VAL A 471 -23.35 -2.78 -8.58
CA VAL A 471 -22.28 -2.06 -9.27
C VAL A 471 -22.38 -2.47 -10.72
#